data_dd40c931d2c720a99a38a30a7de36192
#
_entry.id   dd40c931d2c720a99a38a30a7de36192
#
_cell.length_a   1.000
_cell.length_b   1.000
_cell.length_c   1.000
_cell.angle_alpha   90.00
_cell.angle_beta   90.00
_cell.angle_gamma   90.00
#
_symmetry.space_group_name_H-M   'P 1'
#
loop_
_entity.id
_entity.type
_entity.pdbx_description
1 polymer ?
#
loop_
_entity_poly.entity_id
_entity_poly.type
_entity_poly.pdbx_seq_one_letter_code
_entity_poly.pdbx_strand_id
1 'polypeptide(L)'
;MLKFVVVLYRGPDLSREAFFANLRDEHGPLAERIPGLRRYIQNHVLSDPKREHPGWDAVVELYWDDWDSMEAAWTSPEGQAATDHLKTLADLSRTTWSVVQEHVRRAGDRDP
;
A
#
# COMPACT_ATOMS: atom_id res chain seq x y z
N MET A 1 -11.60 7.11 11.42
CA MET A 1 -11.21 5.98 10.55
C MET A 1 -9.72 5.76 10.67
N LEU A 2 -9.31 4.53 10.77
CA LEU A 2 -7.89 4.19 10.82
C LEU A 2 -7.31 4.12 9.40
N LYS A 3 -6.08 4.58 9.27
CA LYS A 3 -5.33 4.51 8.03
C LYS A 3 -4.05 3.72 8.28
N PHE A 4 -3.86 2.64 7.51
CA PHE A 4 -2.65 1.83 7.54
C PHE A 4 -1.81 2.20 6.32
N VAL A 5 -0.58 2.62 6.55
CA VAL A 5 0.32 3.06 5.49
C VAL A 5 1.48 2.08 5.36
N VAL A 6 1.72 1.63 4.14
CA VAL A 6 2.84 0.73 3.83
C VAL A 6 3.76 1.42 2.84
N VAL A 7 5.02 1.55 3.21
CA VAL A 7 6.06 2.09 2.32
C VAL A 7 6.81 0.92 1.72
N LEU A 8 6.70 0.77 0.40
CA LEU A 8 7.19 -0.39 -0.32
C LEU A 8 8.48 -0.09 -1.08
N TYR A 9 9.40 -1.04 -1.01
CA TYR A 9 10.58 -1.11 -1.87
C TYR A 9 10.44 -2.37 -2.70
N ARG A 10 10.66 -2.26 -4.01
CA ARG A 10 10.55 -3.41 -4.92
C ARG A 10 11.60 -4.46 -4.58
N GLY A 11 11.25 -5.72 -4.82
CA GLY A 11 12.17 -6.82 -4.68
C GLY A 11 13.35 -6.67 -5.65
N PRO A 12 14.54 -7.16 -5.28
CA PRO A 12 15.75 -6.93 -6.07
C PRO A 12 15.72 -7.58 -7.47
N ASP A 13 14.87 -8.59 -7.66
CA ASP A 13 14.77 -9.31 -8.92
C ASP A 13 13.75 -8.71 -9.89
N LEU A 14 13.04 -7.65 -9.48
CA LEU A 14 12.00 -7.03 -10.30
C LEU A 14 12.47 -5.67 -10.83
N SER A 15 12.20 -5.42 -12.11
CA SER A 15 12.28 -4.07 -12.64
C SER A 15 11.17 -3.22 -12.06
N ARG A 16 11.31 -1.89 -12.17
CA ARG A 16 10.25 -0.99 -11.70
C ARG A 16 8.94 -1.25 -12.43
N GLU A 17 9.01 -1.46 -13.75
CA GLU A 17 7.81 -1.72 -14.56
C GLU A 17 7.13 -3.01 -14.14
N ALA A 18 7.88 -4.07 -13.91
CA ALA A 18 7.34 -5.35 -13.46
C ALA A 18 6.74 -5.23 -12.06
N PHE A 19 7.39 -4.50 -11.16
CA PHE A 19 6.89 -4.26 -9.82
C PHE A 19 5.55 -3.51 -9.86
N PHE A 20 5.47 -2.42 -10.61
CA PHE A 20 4.23 -1.63 -10.70
C PHE A 20 3.10 -2.42 -11.37
N ALA A 21 3.40 -3.16 -12.43
CA ALA A 21 2.40 -3.98 -13.10
C ALA A 21 1.85 -5.04 -12.15
N ASN A 22 2.72 -5.71 -11.39
CA ASN A 22 2.32 -6.71 -10.42
C ASN A 22 1.50 -6.10 -9.28
N LEU A 23 1.96 -4.98 -8.74
CA LEU A 23 1.25 -4.30 -7.65
C LEU A 23 -0.16 -3.89 -8.07
N ARG A 24 -0.28 -3.35 -9.29
CA ARG A 24 -1.57 -2.87 -9.80
C ARG A 24 -2.49 -4.03 -10.20
N ASP A 25 -1.97 -4.98 -11.00
CA ASP A 25 -2.82 -5.93 -11.72
C ASP A 25 -2.97 -7.28 -11.00
N GLU A 26 -2.04 -7.66 -10.15
CA GLU A 26 -2.08 -8.93 -9.43
C GLU A 26 -2.31 -8.74 -7.94
N HIS A 27 -1.51 -7.89 -7.29
CA HIS A 27 -1.65 -7.65 -5.85
C HIS A 27 -2.91 -6.83 -5.53
N GLY A 28 -3.20 -5.81 -6.33
CA GLY A 28 -4.36 -4.95 -6.14
C GLY A 28 -5.66 -5.72 -5.97
N PRO A 29 -6.01 -6.63 -6.89
CA PRO A 29 -7.23 -7.43 -6.75
C PRO A 29 -7.29 -8.29 -5.48
N LEU A 30 -6.16 -8.79 -5.01
CA LEU A 30 -6.10 -9.53 -3.75
C LEU A 30 -6.38 -8.62 -2.55
N ALA A 31 -5.73 -7.46 -2.53
CA ALA A 31 -5.92 -6.50 -1.44
C ALA A 31 -7.35 -5.96 -1.40
N GLU A 32 -7.96 -5.77 -2.55
CA GLU A 32 -9.35 -5.29 -2.64
C GLU A 32 -10.35 -6.23 -1.98
N ARG A 33 -10.00 -7.49 -1.78
CA ARG A 33 -10.86 -8.49 -1.12
C ARG A 33 -10.74 -8.50 0.40
N ILE A 34 -9.82 -7.74 0.96
CA ILE A 34 -9.60 -7.70 2.40
C ILE A 34 -10.87 -7.21 3.09
N PRO A 35 -11.42 -7.97 4.07
CA PRO A 35 -12.69 -7.61 4.66
C PRO A 35 -12.61 -6.32 5.48
N GLY A 36 -13.71 -5.56 5.48
CA GLY A 36 -13.84 -4.32 6.23
C GLY A 36 -13.09 -3.15 5.64
N LEU A 37 -12.36 -3.36 4.55
CA LEU A 37 -11.59 -2.31 3.89
C LEU A 37 -12.52 -1.24 3.32
N ARG A 38 -12.34 0.01 3.78
CA ARG A 38 -13.19 1.13 3.39
C ARG A 38 -12.64 1.90 2.20
N ARG A 39 -11.31 1.92 2.08
CA ARG A 39 -10.62 2.60 1.00
C ARG A 39 -9.25 1.98 0.82
N TYR A 40 -8.80 1.87 -0.43
CA TYR A 40 -7.50 1.30 -0.78
C TYR A 40 -6.88 2.14 -1.89
N ILE A 41 -5.68 2.65 -1.63
CA ILE A 41 -4.97 3.53 -2.55
C ILE A 41 -3.57 3.01 -2.75
N GLN A 42 -3.15 2.95 -4.00
CA GLN A 42 -1.75 2.71 -4.36
C GLN A 42 -1.17 4.00 -4.91
N ASN A 43 -0.05 4.43 -4.34
CA ASN A 43 0.72 5.55 -4.86
C ASN A 43 2.01 4.99 -5.46
N HIS A 44 2.13 5.04 -6.78
CA HIS A 44 3.31 4.58 -7.50
C HIS A 44 4.26 5.75 -7.70
N VAL A 45 5.52 5.61 -7.29
CA VAL A 45 6.50 6.67 -7.39
C VAL A 45 6.84 6.94 -8.85
N LEU A 46 6.79 8.21 -9.23
CA LEU A 46 7.15 8.64 -10.57
C LEU A 46 8.65 8.92 -10.64
N SER A 47 9.20 8.82 -11.86
CA SER A 47 10.54 9.26 -12.13
C SER A 47 10.58 10.79 -12.02
N ASP A 48 11.49 11.32 -11.19
CA ASP A 48 11.61 12.76 -10.96
C ASP A 48 12.89 13.25 -11.63
N PRO A 49 12.79 14.09 -12.66
CA PRO A 49 13.98 14.54 -13.39
C PRO A 49 14.86 15.49 -12.60
N LYS A 50 14.38 16.04 -11.50
CA LYS A 50 15.13 17.02 -10.70
C LYS A 50 15.69 16.43 -9.40
N ARG A 51 15.13 15.31 -8.93
CA ARG A 51 15.53 14.66 -7.68
C ARG A 51 15.96 13.24 -7.99
N GLU A 52 17.23 12.94 -7.82
CA GLU A 52 17.86 11.73 -8.36
C GLU A 52 17.40 10.41 -7.71
N HIS A 53 17.02 10.44 -6.46
CA HIS A 53 16.78 9.20 -5.73
C HIS A 53 15.44 9.22 -5.03
N PRO A 54 14.38 8.65 -5.65
CA PRO A 54 13.17 8.37 -4.89
C PRO A 54 13.54 7.42 -3.75
N GLY A 55 13.09 7.73 -2.54
CA GLY A 55 13.45 6.92 -1.38
C GLY A 55 12.82 5.55 -1.39
N TRP A 56 11.65 5.42 -2.02
CA TRP A 56 10.85 4.19 -2.07
C TRP A 56 10.23 4.02 -3.44
N ASP A 57 9.53 2.90 -3.66
CA ASP A 57 8.91 2.60 -4.95
C ASP A 57 7.40 2.85 -4.96
N ALA A 58 6.73 2.59 -3.85
CA ALA A 58 5.29 2.84 -3.74
C ALA A 58 4.89 3.08 -2.30
N VAL A 59 3.77 3.76 -2.11
CA VAL A 59 3.12 3.90 -0.81
C VAL A 59 1.68 3.46 -0.95
N VAL A 60 1.27 2.53 -0.10
CA VAL A 60 -0.08 1.96 -0.12
C VAL A 60 -0.82 2.41 1.14
N GLU A 61 -2.07 2.80 0.97
CA GLU A 61 -2.90 3.28 2.06
C GLU A 61 -4.18 2.43 2.11
N LEU A 62 -4.48 1.95 3.31
CA LEU A 62 -5.65 1.12 3.56
C LEU A 62 -6.42 1.70 4.74
N TYR A 63 -7.74 1.77 4.62
CA TYR A 63 -8.59 2.40 5.63
C TYR A 63 -9.59 1.42 6.21
N TRP A 64 -9.71 1.41 7.53
CA TRP A 64 -10.74 0.67 8.27
C TRP A 64 -11.46 1.59 9.24
N ASP A 65 -12.64 1.17 9.69
CA ASP A 65 -13.42 1.97 10.64
C ASP A 65 -12.72 2.08 11.99
N ASP A 66 -12.13 0.98 12.47
CA ASP A 66 -11.56 0.89 13.81
C ASP A 66 -10.48 -0.21 13.89
N TRP A 67 -9.83 -0.28 15.05
CA TRP A 67 -8.79 -1.25 15.32
C TRP A 67 -9.26 -2.69 15.18
N ASP A 68 -10.44 -3.00 15.72
CA ASP A 68 -10.97 -4.37 15.70
C ASP A 68 -11.20 -4.84 14.27
N SER A 69 -11.75 -3.99 13.42
CA SER A 69 -11.98 -4.30 12.00
C SER A 69 -10.66 -4.57 11.29
N MET A 70 -9.65 -3.75 11.54
CA MET A 70 -8.33 -3.91 10.92
C MET A 70 -7.66 -5.20 11.38
N GLU A 71 -7.65 -5.48 12.69
CA GLU A 71 -7.02 -6.68 13.21
C GLU A 71 -7.70 -7.95 12.68
N ALA A 72 -9.04 -7.94 12.61
CA ALA A 72 -9.79 -9.05 12.04
C ALA A 72 -9.45 -9.25 10.56
N ALA A 73 -9.25 -8.16 9.82
CA ALA A 73 -8.90 -8.21 8.40
C ALA A 73 -7.57 -8.94 8.17
N TRP A 74 -6.56 -8.66 8.98
CA TRP A 74 -5.24 -9.29 8.81
C TRP A 74 -5.23 -10.77 9.11
N THR A 75 -6.11 -11.24 9.98
CA THR A 75 -6.21 -12.66 10.31
C THR A 75 -7.15 -13.43 9.38
N SER A 76 -7.89 -12.74 8.51
CA SER A 76 -8.76 -13.37 7.53
C SER A 76 -7.95 -14.09 6.44
N PRO A 77 -8.55 -15.08 5.75
CA PRO A 77 -7.87 -15.71 4.60
C PRO A 77 -7.46 -14.69 3.53
N GLU A 78 -8.31 -13.70 3.26
CA GLU A 78 -8.02 -12.67 2.26
C GLU A 78 -6.87 -11.78 2.68
N GLY A 79 -6.82 -11.40 3.95
CA GLY A 79 -5.71 -10.60 4.48
C GLY A 79 -4.39 -11.34 4.44
N GLN A 80 -4.42 -12.65 4.78
CA GLN A 80 -3.23 -13.49 4.71
C GLN A 80 -2.76 -13.69 3.27
N ALA A 81 -3.70 -13.89 2.34
CA ALA A 81 -3.36 -14.04 0.93
C ALA A 81 -2.68 -12.80 0.38
N ALA A 82 -3.20 -11.62 0.69
CA ALA A 82 -2.59 -10.36 0.27
C ALA A 82 -1.19 -10.16 0.88
N THR A 83 -1.04 -10.47 2.17
CA THR A 83 0.24 -10.37 2.85
C THR A 83 1.27 -11.33 2.25
N ASP A 84 0.86 -12.56 2.00
CA ASP A 84 1.77 -13.56 1.39
C ASP A 84 2.17 -13.16 -0.01
N HIS A 85 1.24 -12.63 -0.80
CA HIS A 85 1.55 -12.17 -2.16
C HIS A 85 2.54 -11.02 -2.15
N LEU A 86 2.43 -10.11 -1.17
CA LEU A 86 3.36 -8.98 -1.07
C LEU A 86 4.81 -9.43 -0.98
N LYS A 87 5.06 -10.55 -0.33
CA LYS A 87 6.40 -11.12 -0.19
C LYS A 87 7.03 -11.49 -1.53
N THR A 88 6.23 -11.68 -2.57
CA THR A 88 6.73 -12.05 -3.89
C THR A 88 7.21 -10.85 -4.70
N LEU A 89 6.85 -9.64 -4.32
CA LEU A 89 7.17 -8.44 -5.11
C LEU A 89 7.93 -7.35 -4.34
N ALA A 90 7.87 -7.35 -3.02
CA ALA A 90 8.50 -6.31 -2.20
C ALA A 90 9.71 -6.83 -1.45
N ASP A 91 10.67 -5.94 -1.24
CA ASP A 91 11.79 -6.20 -0.34
C ASP A 91 11.33 -5.95 1.09
N LEU A 92 11.01 -7.03 1.80
CA LEU A 92 10.45 -6.93 3.16
C LEU A 92 11.45 -6.41 4.18
N SER A 93 12.75 -6.54 3.91
CA SER A 93 13.76 -6.01 4.84
C SER A 93 13.77 -4.50 4.91
N ARG A 94 13.24 -3.84 3.87
CA ARG A 94 13.18 -2.38 3.78
C ARG A 94 11.76 -1.84 3.90
N THR A 95 10.75 -2.66 3.61
CA THR A 95 9.34 -2.28 3.68
C THR A 95 8.96 -1.98 5.12
N THR A 96 8.28 -0.86 5.34
CA THR A 96 7.80 -0.44 6.65
C THR A 96 6.31 -0.13 6.60
N TRP A 97 5.67 -0.17 7.77
CA TRP A 97 4.26 0.15 7.89
C TRP A 97 3.97 0.82 9.21
N SER A 98 2.87 1.60 9.23
CA SER A 98 2.39 2.25 10.45
C SER A 98 0.90 2.51 10.35
N VAL A 99 0.24 2.52 11.48
CA VAL A 99 -1.12 3.02 11.58
C VAL A 99 -1.03 4.51 11.91
N VAL A 100 -1.76 5.33 11.17
CA VAL A 100 -1.71 6.78 11.31
C VAL A 100 -3.11 7.34 11.43
N GLN A 101 -3.20 8.53 12.01
CA GLN A 101 -4.40 9.33 12.00
C GLN A 101 -4.20 10.45 10.98
N GLU A 102 -5.09 10.52 10.00
CA GLU A 102 -5.02 11.53 8.97
C GLU A 102 -5.62 12.85 9.49
N HIS A 103 -4.88 13.93 9.31
CA HIS A 103 -5.35 15.27 9.63
C HIS A 103 -5.34 16.09 8.34
N VAL A 104 -6.51 16.35 7.78
CA VAL A 104 -6.62 17.21 6.61
C VAL A 104 -6.54 18.66 7.10
N ARG A 105 -5.40 19.30 6.91
CA ARG A 105 -5.15 20.67 7.38
C ARG A 105 -5.63 21.72 6.40
N ARG A 106 -5.67 21.36 5.11
CA ARG A 106 -6.19 22.23 4.07
C ARG A 106 -6.77 21.35 2.97
N ALA A 107 -8.06 21.50 2.71
CA ALA A 107 -8.73 20.80 1.62
C ALA A 107 -8.79 21.72 0.41
N GLY A 108 -8.58 21.11 -0.78
CA GLY A 108 -8.81 21.85 -2.02
C GLY A 108 -10.28 21.95 -2.33
N ASP A 109 -10.61 22.75 -3.36
CA ASP A 109 -11.98 22.96 -3.79
C ASP A 109 -12.60 21.72 -4.43
N ARG A 110 -11.75 20.80 -4.85
CA ARG A 110 -12.15 19.54 -5.46
C ARG A 110 -11.07 18.49 -5.23
N ASP A 111 -11.48 17.22 -5.28
CA ASP A 111 -10.53 16.12 -5.19
C ASP A 111 -9.61 16.08 -6.42
N PRO A 112 -8.35 15.74 -6.22
CA PRO A 112 -7.40 15.59 -7.33
C PRO A 112 -7.78 14.45 -8.26
#